data_2b6a5b28b39cea9e34576fce79254eb6
#
_entry.id   2b6a5b28b39cea9e34576fce79254eb6
#
_cell.length_a   1.000
_cell.length_b   1.000
_cell.length_c   1.000
_cell.angle_alpha   90.00
_cell.angle_beta   90.00
_cell.angle_gamma   90.00
#
_symmetry.space_group_name_H-M   'P 1'
#
loop_
_entity.id
_entity.type
_entity.pdbx_description
1 polymer ?
#
loop_
_entity_poly.entity_id
_entity_poly.type
_entity_poly.pdbx_seq_one_letter_code
_entity_poly.pdbx_strand_id
1 'polypeptide(L)'
;MKRSYIFIGGFLIFILIITIVGSNIVTGNTSIKKEKDILSVQSNKEVYFNGYGYSLDNPNVIINPYGNSPLTGIAMFETSDYSEVTISVNGDINYTFGKNKHHIIPIYGLYADYDNTIVLRSENKEKVINIKTDKLPDDFGEVLCDGNYSFYNGNYPYASDSNGNVRWYLNKKYYGDITVYKDNIIIGNDSYTEDNHSTGIYRMNFLGKVYGEYLLSDDYYGNSIYADGNIYALSKNIVMIDSQTGTISNLGKNDNYSYINVINGNVIVG
;
A
#
# COMPACT_ATOMS: atom_id res chain seq x y z
N MET A 1 11.11 -22.57 32.77
CA MET A 1 10.71 -23.26 31.51
C MET A 1 9.22 -23.10 31.21
N LYS A 2 8.63 -21.89 31.36
CA LYS A 2 7.19 -21.62 31.11
C LYS A 2 6.91 -20.38 30.22
N ARG A 3 7.95 -19.68 29.73
CA ARG A 3 7.75 -18.46 28.92
C ARG A 3 7.76 -18.67 27.39
N SER A 4 8.29 -19.77 26.88
CA SER A 4 8.36 -20.05 25.44
C SER A 4 7.02 -20.46 24.82
N TYR A 5 6.10 -21.04 25.58
CA TYR A 5 4.81 -21.50 25.06
C TYR A 5 3.79 -20.39 24.78
N ILE A 6 3.92 -19.24 25.47
CA ILE A 6 3.00 -18.10 25.27
C ILE A 6 3.30 -17.38 23.95
N PHE A 7 4.56 -17.31 23.53
CA PHE A 7 4.94 -16.66 22.25
C PHE A 7 4.56 -17.50 21.03
N ILE A 8 4.69 -18.82 21.11
CA ILE A 8 4.27 -19.74 20.04
C ILE A 8 2.75 -19.77 19.94
N GLY A 9 2.03 -19.74 21.08
CA GLY A 9 0.58 -19.66 21.11
C GLY A 9 0.03 -18.36 20.51
N GLY A 10 0.65 -17.20 20.80
CA GLY A 10 0.26 -15.90 20.24
C GLY A 10 0.47 -15.81 18.73
N PHE A 11 1.58 -16.36 18.24
CA PHE A 11 1.88 -16.39 16.80
C PHE A 11 0.95 -17.35 16.04
N LEU A 12 0.64 -18.51 16.60
CA LEU A 12 -0.30 -19.47 16.01
C LEU A 12 -1.76 -18.94 16.04
N ILE A 13 -2.15 -18.19 17.08
CA ILE A 13 -3.46 -17.55 17.15
C ILE A 13 -3.55 -16.42 16.11
N PHE A 14 -2.48 -15.67 15.89
CA PHE A 14 -2.44 -14.62 14.88
C PHE A 14 -2.53 -15.19 13.46
N ILE A 15 -1.84 -16.29 13.17
CA ILE A 15 -1.96 -17.04 11.91
C ILE A 15 -3.37 -17.65 11.76
N LEU A 16 -3.95 -18.18 12.85
CA LEU A 16 -5.28 -18.76 12.82
C LEU A 16 -6.38 -17.71 12.60
N ILE A 17 -6.24 -16.52 13.16
CA ILE A 17 -7.16 -15.40 12.93
C ILE A 17 -7.09 -14.94 11.46
N ILE A 18 -5.89 -14.88 10.87
CA ILE A 18 -5.72 -14.54 9.44
C ILE A 18 -6.37 -15.62 8.55
N THR A 19 -6.27 -16.90 8.91
CA THR A 19 -6.89 -18.00 8.16
C THR A 19 -8.41 -18.08 8.35
N ILE A 20 -8.93 -17.76 9.52
CA ILE A 20 -10.38 -17.81 9.80
C ILE A 20 -11.11 -16.62 9.18
N VAL A 21 -10.52 -15.41 9.18
CA VAL A 21 -11.08 -14.23 8.49
C VAL A 21 -11.07 -14.45 6.97
N GLY A 22 -10.04 -15.14 6.43
CA GLY A 22 -9.98 -15.51 5.00
C GLY A 22 -10.95 -16.60 4.58
N SER A 23 -11.45 -17.46 5.51
CA SER A 23 -12.27 -18.63 5.16
C SER A 23 -13.78 -18.40 5.18
N ASN A 24 -14.27 -17.30 5.75
CA ASN A 24 -15.71 -17.04 5.88
C ASN A 24 -16.33 -16.19 4.75
N ILE A 25 -15.57 -15.84 3.71
CA ILE A 25 -16.09 -15.09 2.55
C ILE A 25 -16.04 -16.02 1.32
N VAL A 26 -16.79 -17.09 1.32
CA VAL A 26 -16.86 -17.96 0.13
C VAL A 26 -18.29 -18.30 -0.21
N THR A 27 -18.84 -17.56 -1.15
CA THR A 27 -19.76 -18.14 -2.16
C THR A 27 -19.62 -17.35 -3.47
N GLY A 28 -18.89 -17.94 -4.41
CA GLY A 28 -19.24 -17.90 -5.82
C GLY A 28 -18.93 -16.64 -6.63
N ASN A 29 -17.64 -16.24 -6.83
CA ASN A 29 -17.30 -15.45 -8.01
C ASN A 29 -15.80 -15.57 -8.38
N THR A 30 -15.47 -15.48 -9.68
CA THR A 30 -14.10 -15.55 -10.23
C THR A 30 -13.17 -14.50 -9.64
N SER A 31 -13.69 -13.39 -9.19
CA SER A 31 -12.98 -12.29 -8.55
C SER A 31 -12.50 -12.58 -7.14
N ILE A 32 -13.26 -13.35 -6.34
CA ILE A 32 -12.79 -13.85 -5.04
C ILE A 32 -11.56 -14.74 -5.20
N LYS A 33 -11.51 -15.49 -6.31
CA LYS A 33 -10.33 -16.30 -6.64
C LYS A 33 -9.11 -15.41 -6.91
N LYS A 34 -9.26 -14.30 -7.66
CA LYS A 34 -8.20 -13.37 -8.00
C LYS A 34 -7.65 -12.66 -6.75
N GLU A 35 -8.50 -12.19 -5.84
CA GLU A 35 -8.09 -11.63 -4.55
C GLU A 35 -7.30 -12.62 -3.73
N LYS A 36 -7.78 -13.86 -3.60
CA LYS A 36 -7.06 -14.94 -2.90
C LYS A 36 -5.70 -15.21 -3.53
N ASP A 37 -5.60 -15.17 -4.84
CA ASP A 37 -4.34 -15.36 -5.55
C ASP A 37 -3.35 -14.24 -5.24
N ILE A 38 -3.79 -12.98 -5.24
CA ILE A 38 -2.95 -11.82 -4.88
C ILE A 38 -2.47 -11.93 -3.43
N LEU A 39 -3.38 -12.15 -2.48
CA LEU A 39 -3.05 -12.25 -1.06
C LEU A 39 -2.14 -13.46 -0.78
N SER A 40 -2.36 -14.58 -1.46
CA SER A 40 -1.51 -15.77 -1.36
C SER A 40 -0.09 -15.51 -1.88
N VAL A 41 0.04 -14.86 -3.03
CA VAL A 41 1.35 -14.48 -3.58
C VAL A 41 2.08 -13.53 -2.65
N GLN A 42 1.39 -12.53 -2.09
CA GLN A 42 1.96 -11.61 -1.11
C GLN A 42 2.40 -12.33 0.17
N SER A 43 1.54 -13.18 0.73
CA SER A 43 1.86 -13.96 1.93
C SER A 43 3.09 -14.84 1.73
N ASN A 44 3.23 -15.48 0.58
CA ASN A 44 4.41 -16.28 0.24
C ASN A 44 5.69 -15.42 0.17
N LYS A 45 5.62 -14.19 -0.35
CA LYS A 45 6.74 -13.25 -0.34
C LYS A 45 7.08 -12.79 1.08
N GLU A 46 6.08 -12.51 1.90
CA GLU A 46 6.25 -12.00 3.27
C GLU A 46 6.94 -12.98 4.22
N VAL A 47 6.95 -14.26 3.92
CA VAL A 47 7.77 -15.25 4.66
C VAL A 47 9.25 -14.86 4.63
N TYR A 48 9.71 -14.23 3.56
CA TYR A 48 11.09 -13.75 3.40
C TYR A 48 11.31 -12.33 3.94
N PHE A 49 10.25 -11.64 4.37
CA PHE A 49 10.34 -10.29 4.90
C PHE A 49 10.65 -10.33 6.41
N ASN A 50 11.85 -10.75 6.71
CA ASN A 50 12.36 -10.82 8.07
C ASN A 50 13.82 -10.36 8.13
N GLY A 51 14.27 -9.94 9.31
CA GLY A 51 15.63 -9.51 9.56
C GLY A 51 16.53 -10.58 10.18
N TYR A 52 16.04 -11.81 10.31
CA TYR A 52 16.77 -12.88 11.00
C TYR A 52 18.10 -13.20 10.32
N GLY A 53 19.19 -13.11 11.09
CA GLY A 53 20.54 -13.34 10.58
C GLY A 53 21.15 -12.16 9.82
N TYR A 54 20.45 -11.05 9.72
CA TYR A 54 20.96 -9.79 9.16
C TYR A 54 21.22 -8.79 10.28
N SER A 55 22.18 -7.90 10.08
CA SER A 55 22.53 -6.82 11.01
C SER A 55 22.40 -5.47 10.33
N LEU A 56 22.47 -4.38 11.10
CA LEU A 56 22.55 -3.04 10.53
C LEU A 56 23.72 -2.89 9.56
N ASP A 57 24.86 -3.53 9.84
CA ASP A 57 26.06 -3.47 8.96
C ASP A 57 25.84 -4.24 7.64
N ASN A 58 24.93 -5.23 7.63
CA ASN A 58 24.58 -6.02 6.45
C ASN A 58 23.07 -6.30 6.41
N PRO A 59 22.23 -5.30 6.15
CA PRO A 59 20.77 -5.46 6.11
C PRO A 59 20.32 -6.22 4.86
N ASN A 60 19.22 -6.98 4.98
CA ASN A 60 18.53 -7.52 3.83
C ASN A 60 17.68 -6.41 3.20
N VAL A 61 17.90 -6.09 1.94
CA VAL A 61 17.18 -5.02 1.23
C VAL A 61 16.45 -5.59 0.03
N ILE A 62 15.15 -5.32 -0.05
CA ILE A 62 14.30 -5.72 -1.16
C ILE A 62 13.66 -4.48 -1.76
N ILE A 63 13.88 -4.26 -3.05
CA ILE A 63 13.24 -3.19 -3.81
C ILE A 63 11.95 -3.70 -4.44
N ASN A 64 10.92 -2.85 -4.50
CA ASN A 64 9.60 -3.18 -5.04
C ASN A 64 9.05 -4.49 -4.45
N PRO A 65 8.92 -4.59 -3.10
CA PRO A 65 8.69 -5.87 -2.42
C PRO A 65 7.42 -6.59 -2.88
N TYR A 66 6.40 -5.85 -3.27
CA TYR A 66 5.13 -6.43 -3.75
C TYR A 66 4.99 -6.42 -5.28
N GLY A 67 5.95 -5.82 -6.02
CA GLY A 67 5.93 -5.76 -7.47
C GLY A 67 5.08 -4.62 -8.06
N ASN A 68 4.45 -3.81 -7.22
CA ASN A 68 3.49 -2.78 -7.64
C ASN A 68 4.02 -1.36 -7.51
N SER A 69 5.10 -1.13 -6.74
CA SER A 69 5.61 0.21 -6.41
C SER A 69 7.13 0.27 -6.56
N PRO A 70 7.65 0.47 -7.78
CA PRO A 70 9.08 0.32 -8.11
C PRO A 70 10.02 1.27 -7.38
N LEU A 71 9.55 2.47 -6.99
CA LEU A 71 10.35 3.46 -6.27
C LEU A 71 10.26 3.32 -4.73
N THR A 72 10.01 2.09 -4.26
CA THR A 72 9.95 1.75 -2.85
C THR A 72 10.78 0.51 -2.52
N GLY A 73 11.05 0.31 -1.26
CA GLY A 73 11.75 -0.88 -0.78
C GLY A 73 11.50 -1.15 0.69
N ILE A 74 12.13 -2.20 1.19
CA ILE A 74 12.22 -2.52 2.61
C ILE A 74 13.66 -2.88 2.95
N ALA A 75 14.14 -2.43 4.11
CA ALA A 75 15.40 -2.87 4.71
C ALA A 75 15.10 -3.63 6.00
N MET A 76 15.68 -4.81 6.16
CA MET A 76 15.38 -5.71 7.27
C MET A 76 16.66 -6.15 7.97
N PHE A 77 16.68 -6.04 9.29
CA PHE A 77 17.82 -6.41 10.13
C PHE A 77 17.44 -6.51 11.60
N GLU A 78 18.37 -7.01 12.40
CA GLU A 78 18.27 -7.07 13.86
C GLU A 78 19.28 -6.14 14.50
N THR A 79 18.92 -5.61 15.68
CA THR A 79 19.82 -4.92 16.60
C THR A 79 19.98 -5.73 17.87
N SER A 80 21.12 -5.57 18.58
CA SER A 80 21.38 -6.28 19.84
C SER A 80 20.38 -5.91 20.93
N ASP A 81 19.96 -4.65 20.95
CA ASP A 81 19.03 -4.10 21.92
C ASP A 81 17.81 -3.46 21.26
N TYR A 82 16.79 -3.13 22.05
CA TYR A 82 15.63 -2.37 21.59
C TYR A 82 16.08 -0.96 21.20
N SER A 83 16.22 -0.72 19.91
CA SER A 83 16.80 0.50 19.37
C SER A 83 15.85 1.20 18.42
N GLU A 84 15.92 2.52 18.39
CA GLU A 84 15.29 3.32 17.34
C GLU A 84 16.12 3.24 16.06
N VAL A 85 15.44 3.31 14.92
CA VAL A 85 16.08 3.38 13.61
C VAL A 85 15.64 4.65 12.91
N THR A 86 16.61 5.42 12.45
CA THR A 86 16.38 6.55 11.53
C THR A 86 16.82 6.15 10.13
N ILE A 87 16.03 6.47 9.14
CA ILE A 87 16.38 6.34 7.74
C ILE A 87 16.42 7.71 7.07
N SER A 88 17.40 7.93 6.24
CA SER A 88 17.49 9.07 5.32
C SER A 88 17.56 8.54 3.88
N VAL A 89 16.74 9.07 3.00
CA VAL A 89 16.73 8.72 1.57
C VAL A 89 17.14 9.94 0.78
N ASN A 90 18.24 9.84 0.04
CA ASN A 90 18.87 10.91 -0.76
C ASN A 90 19.14 12.22 0.00
N GLY A 91 19.11 12.19 1.34
CA GLY A 91 19.34 13.34 2.21
C GLY A 91 18.13 14.27 2.42
N ASP A 92 17.06 14.11 1.68
CA ASP A 92 15.88 14.99 1.71
C ASP A 92 14.67 14.37 2.42
N ILE A 93 14.54 13.06 2.42
CA ILE A 93 13.44 12.35 3.09
C ILE A 93 13.98 11.63 4.32
N ASN A 94 13.43 11.92 5.50
CA ASN A 94 13.89 11.36 6.77
C ASN A 94 12.71 10.84 7.59
N TYR A 95 12.87 9.63 8.16
CA TYR A 95 11.89 9.00 9.06
C TYR A 95 12.59 8.43 10.27
N THR A 96 11.85 8.33 11.40
CA THR A 96 12.30 7.64 12.61
C THR A 96 11.28 6.59 13.00
N PHE A 97 11.75 5.39 13.24
CA PHE A 97 10.94 4.25 13.67
C PHE A 97 11.21 3.95 15.14
N GLY A 98 10.16 3.62 15.87
CA GLY A 98 10.23 3.34 17.29
C GLY A 98 11.10 2.13 17.64
N LYS A 99 11.43 2.01 18.92
CA LYS A 99 12.33 0.97 19.43
C LYS A 99 11.82 -0.43 19.15
N ASN A 100 12.67 -1.23 18.53
CA ASN A 100 12.48 -2.67 18.32
C ASN A 100 13.85 -3.37 18.29
N LYS A 101 13.86 -4.70 18.25
CA LYS A 101 15.03 -5.52 17.93
C LYS A 101 15.01 -6.04 16.49
N HIS A 102 13.82 -6.33 15.99
CA HIS A 102 13.60 -6.79 14.62
C HIS A 102 13.03 -5.63 13.82
N HIS A 103 13.76 -5.18 12.84
CA HIS A 103 13.41 -4.01 12.05
C HIS A 103 13.00 -4.43 10.63
N ILE A 104 11.85 -3.94 10.21
CA ILE A 104 11.39 -3.94 8.81
C ILE A 104 11.12 -2.49 8.47
N ILE A 105 12.08 -1.85 7.86
CA ILE A 105 12.09 -0.41 7.61
C ILE A 105 11.66 -0.16 6.16
N PRO A 106 10.49 0.44 5.92
CA PRO A 106 10.10 0.83 4.58
C PRO A 106 11.01 1.94 4.03
N ILE A 107 11.32 1.85 2.76
CA ILE A 107 12.09 2.84 2.00
C ILE A 107 11.13 3.48 1.02
N TYR A 108 10.90 4.78 1.16
CA TYR A 108 10.03 5.58 0.28
C TYR A 108 10.81 6.71 -0.37
N GLY A 109 10.33 7.15 -1.53
CA GLY A 109 10.82 8.37 -2.16
C GLY A 109 12.14 8.18 -2.90
N LEU A 110 12.38 7.01 -3.49
CA LEU A 110 13.48 6.81 -4.42
C LEU A 110 13.21 7.62 -5.71
N TYR A 111 14.27 8.13 -6.32
CA TYR A 111 14.22 8.69 -7.68
C TYR A 111 14.25 7.57 -8.72
N ALA A 112 13.61 7.77 -9.85
CA ALA A 112 13.71 6.87 -10.99
C ALA A 112 15.02 7.13 -11.78
N ASP A 113 15.57 6.09 -12.41
CA ASP A 113 16.85 6.11 -13.17
C ASP A 113 18.00 6.79 -12.39
N TYR A 114 18.14 6.48 -11.14
CA TYR A 114 19.05 7.19 -10.24
C TYR A 114 19.81 6.24 -9.30
N ASP A 115 21.03 6.60 -8.94
CA ASP A 115 21.80 5.93 -7.88
C ASP A 115 21.41 6.50 -6.52
N ASN A 116 20.36 5.96 -5.94
CA ASN A 116 19.79 6.42 -4.68
C ASN A 116 20.69 6.03 -3.51
N THR A 117 20.88 6.96 -2.58
CA THR A 117 21.62 6.73 -1.34
C THR A 117 20.67 6.67 -0.16
N ILE A 118 20.66 5.55 0.54
CA ILE A 118 19.89 5.33 1.75
C ILE A 118 20.85 5.23 2.92
N VAL A 119 20.58 5.98 3.99
CA VAL A 119 21.37 5.95 5.22
C VAL A 119 20.50 5.46 6.36
N LEU A 120 20.84 4.32 6.93
CA LEU A 120 20.23 3.78 8.14
C LEU A 120 21.10 4.11 9.34
N ARG A 121 20.51 4.61 10.44
CA ARG A 121 21.19 4.89 11.71
C ARG A 121 20.50 4.23 12.86
N SER A 122 21.27 3.57 13.73
CA SER A 122 20.82 3.00 14.99
C SER A 122 22.00 2.76 15.91
N GLU A 123 21.82 2.92 17.23
CA GLU A 123 22.84 2.59 18.24
C GLU A 123 24.23 3.24 18.00
N ASN A 124 24.29 4.48 17.55
CA ASN A 124 25.54 5.17 17.15
C ASN A 124 26.27 4.53 15.95
N LYS A 125 25.61 3.67 15.20
CA LYS A 125 26.07 3.08 13.95
C LYS A 125 25.33 3.67 12.77
N GLU A 126 26.02 3.68 11.65
CA GLU A 126 25.47 4.11 10.37
C GLU A 126 25.78 3.10 9.28
N LYS A 127 24.79 2.84 8.43
CA LYS A 127 24.94 2.04 7.20
C LYS A 127 24.46 2.84 6.00
N VAL A 128 25.34 3.01 5.03
CA VAL A 128 25.00 3.55 3.71
C VAL A 128 24.73 2.41 2.75
N ILE A 129 23.62 2.54 2.01
CA ILE A 129 23.18 1.59 0.99
C ILE A 129 22.92 2.37 -0.30
N ASN A 130 23.51 1.93 -1.39
CA ASN A 130 23.26 2.51 -2.71
C ASN A 130 22.35 1.60 -3.51
N ILE A 131 21.31 2.18 -4.10
CA ILE A 131 20.27 1.46 -4.87
C ILE A 131 20.11 2.13 -6.23
N LYS A 132 20.44 1.43 -7.29
CA LYS A 132 20.10 1.84 -8.65
C LYS A 132 18.65 1.47 -8.94
N THR A 133 17.83 2.43 -9.33
CA THR A 133 16.46 2.23 -9.78
C THR A 133 16.37 2.27 -11.29
N ASP A 134 15.35 1.59 -11.82
CA ASP A 134 15.04 1.65 -13.24
C ASP A 134 14.42 3.01 -13.62
N LYS A 135 14.45 3.31 -14.93
CA LYS A 135 13.72 4.45 -15.49
C LYS A 135 12.21 4.28 -15.35
N LEU A 136 11.47 5.37 -15.43
CA LEU A 136 10.02 5.33 -15.58
C LEU A 136 9.64 4.59 -16.86
N PRO A 137 8.44 3.98 -16.92
CA PRO A 137 7.92 3.40 -18.17
C PRO A 137 7.97 4.40 -19.33
N ASP A 138 8.27 3.94 -20.54
CA ASP A 138 8.41 4.82 -21.72
C ASP A 138 7.11 5.56 -22.05
N ASP A 139 5.97 5.01 -21.64
CA ASP A 139 4.64 5.59 -21.80
C ASP A 139 4.09 6.24 -20.51
N PHE A 140 4.97 6.64 -19.59
CA PHE A 140 4.59 7.27 -18.32
C PHE A 140 3.78 8.56 -18.53
N GLY A 141 4.14 9.33 -19.53
CA GLY A 141 3.51 10.60 -19.87
C GLY A 141 4.18 11.79 -19.17
N GLU A 142 3.54 12.94 -19.25
CA GLU A 142 4.00 14.18 -18.65
C GLU A 142 3.88 14.12 -17.12
N VAL A 143 4.91 14.61 -16.44
CA VAL A 143 4.93 14.70 -14.97
C VAL A 143 4.44 16.07 -14.55
N LEU A 144 3.35 16.11 -13.83
CA LEU A 144 2.80 17.34 -13.24
C LEU A 144 3.54 17.69 -11.94
N CYS A 145 3.64 18.98 -11.67
CA CYS A 145 4.23 19.53 -10.45
C CYS A 145 3.52 20.84 -10.11
N ASP A 146 3.09 20.98 -8.87
CA ASP A 146 2.44 22.19 -8.33
C ASP A 146 3.32 22.94 -7.33
N GLY A 147 4.61 22.57 -7.25
CA GLY A 147 5.55 23.15 -6.29
C GLY A 147 5.50 22.50 -4.90
N ASN A 148 4.70 21.46 -4.74
CA ASN A 148 4.57 20.67 -3.49
C ASN A 148 4.86 19.20 -3.76
N TYR A 149 4.82 18.40 -2.69
CA TYR A 149 4.79 16.95 -2.80
C TYR A 149 3.33 16.53 -2.97
N SER A 150 2.93 16.18 -4.19
CA SER A 150 1.53 15.95 -4.53
C SER A 150 1.33 14.64 -5.29
N PHE A 151 0.12 14.07 -5.14
CA PHE A 151 -0.32 12.89 -5.87
C PHE A 151 -1.09 13.28 -7.13
N TYR A 152 -0.85 12.55 -8.20
CA TYR A 152 -1.46 12.81 -9.51
C TYR A 152 -1.96 11.52 -10.13
N ASN A 153 -3.01 11.68 -10.93
CA ASN A 153 -3.46 10.69 -11.89
C ASN A 153 -2.79 10.97 -13.24
N GLY A 154 -2.22 9.93 -13.81
CA GLY A 154 -1.63 9.96 -15.14
C GLY A 154 -1.87 8.62 -15.81
N ASN A 155 -1.08 8.24 -16.79
CA ASN A 155 -1.10 6.86 -17.29
C ASN A 155 -0.81 5.85 -16.17
N TYR A 156 -0.05 6.28 -15.19
CA TYR A 156 0.24 5.59 -13.93
C TYR A 156 -0.08 6.55 -12.77
N PRO A 157 -0.70 6.10 -11.68
CA PRO A 157 -0.81 6.90 -10.47
C PRO A 157 0.58 7.17 -9.88
N TYR A 158 0.89 8.42 -9.53
CA TYR A 158 2.22 8.78 -9.04
C TYR A 158 2.18 9.93 -8.03
N ALA A 159 3.30 10.13 -7.34
CA ALA A 159 3.58 11.34 -6.59
C ALA A 159 4.87 11.97 -7.10
N SER A 160 4.87 13.30 -7.26
CA SER A 160 6.06 14.09 -7.56
C SER A 160 6.42 15.02 -6.40
N ASP A 161 7.71 15.34 -6.30
CA ASP A 161 8.19 16.36 -5.37
C ASP A 161 8.03 17.78 -5.95
N SER A 162 8.41 18.80 -5.17
CA SER A 162 8.32 20.21 -5.55
C SER A 162 9.14 20.59 -6.81
N ASN A 163 10.04 19.73 -7.24
CA ASN A 163 10.90 19.93 -8.42
C ASN A 163 10.39 19.13 -9.65
N GLY A 164 9.27 18.42 -9.52
CA GLY A 164 8.71 17.59 -10.57
C GLY A 164 9.38 16.21 -10.72
N ASN A 165 10.17 15.78 -9.76
CA ASN A 165 10.71 14.42 -9.79
C ASN A 165 9.67 13.43 -9.28
N VAL A 166 9.44 12.33 -10.00
CA VAL A 166 8.60 11.24 -9.54
C VAL A 166 9.29 10.52 -8.39
N ARG A 167 8.65 10.48 -7.22
CA ARG A 167 9.17 9.89 -5.98
C ARG A 167 8.41 8.63 -5.56
N TRP A 168 7.32 8.36 -6.20
CA TRP A 168 6.49 7.18 -6.01
C TRP A 168 5.60 7.00 -7.24
N TYR A 169 5.35 5.75 -7.63
CA TYR A 169 4.29 5.42 -8.59
C TYR A 169 3.84 3.98 -8.42
N LEU A 170 2.60 3.70 -8.85
CA LEU A 170 2.12 2.34 -9.04
C LEU A 170 2.40 1.89 -10.47
N ASN A 171 3.04 0.73 -10.62
CA ASN A 171 3.28 0.10 -11.94
C ASN A 171 1.99 -0.55 -12.46
N LYS A 172 0.97 0.27 -12.59
CA LYS A 172 -0.38 -0.11 -13.01
C LYS A 172 -1.03 1.07 -13.73
N LYS A 173 -1.43 0.87 -14.99
CA LYS A 173 -2.26 1.87 -15.68
C LYS A 173 -3.61 1.97 -15.01
N TYR A 174 -4.03 3.19 -14.75
CA TYR A 174 -5.30 3.46 -14.12
C TYR A 174 -5.84 4.82 -14.55
N TYR A 175 -7.11 4.89 -14.91
CA TYR A 175 -7.72 6.07 -15.50
C TYR A 175 -8.71 6.79 -14.57
N GLY A 176 -8.89 6.30 -13.35
CA GLY A 176 -9.75 6.91 -12.35
C GLY A 176 -8.98 7.68 -11.29
N ASP A 177 -9.70 8.30 -10.39
CA ASP A 177 -9.11 9.00 -9.26
C ASP A 177 -8.55 8.02 -8.21
N ILE A 178 -7.50 8.44 -7.54
CA ILE A 178 -6.95 7.74 -6.37
C ILE A 178 -7.34 8.50 -5.11
N THR A 179 -7.65 7.76 -4.07
CA THR A 179 -7.83 8.32 -2.72
C THR A 179 -6.64 7.93 -1.86
N VAL A 180 -5.99 8.92 -1.27
CA VAL A 180 -4.89 8.70 -0.32
C VAL A 180 -5.36 9.13 1.06
N TYR A 181 -5.26 8.23 2.03
CA TYR A 181 -5.58 8.51 3.42
C TYR A 181 -4.56 7.82 4.34
N LYS A 182 -3.74 8.61 5.03
CA LYS A 182 -2.61 8.12 5.83
C LYS A 182 -1.70 7.23 4.97
N ASP A 183 -1.58 5.95 5.33
CA ASP A 183 -0.80 4.91 4.65
C ASP A 183 -1.63 4.05 3.69
N ASN A 184 -2.91 4.40 3.48
CA ASN A 184 -3.80 3.67 2.58
C ASN A 184 -3.99 4.41 1.27
N ILE A 185 -3.97 3.62 0.20
CA ILE A 185 -4.34 4.03 -1.15
C ILE A 185 -5.58 3.24 -1.55
N ILE A 186 -6.60 3.94 -2.00
CA ILE A 186 -7.81 3.37 -2.57
C ILE A 186 -7.80 3.66 -4.06
N ILE A 187 -7.87 2.61 -4.88
CA ILE A 187 -7.76 2.68 -6.33
C ILE A 187 -8.62 1.59 -6.97
N GLY A 188 -9.10 1.79 -8.19
CA GLY A 188 -9.82 0.76 -8.92
C GLY A 188 -8.99 -0.51 -9.17
N ASN A 189 -9.65 -1.65 -9.21
CA ASN A 189 -9.02 -2.95 -9.47
C ASN A 189 -8.65 -3.13 -10.96
N ASP A 190 -8.08 -4.29 -11.30
CA ASP A 190 -7.63 -4.62 -12.67
C ASP A 190 -8.73 -5.19 -13.58
N SER A 191 -9.96 -5.20 -13.11
CA SER A 191 -11.11 -5.64 -13.91
C SER A 191 -11.85 -4.42 -14.40
N TYR A 192 -12.11 -4.33 -15.70
CA TYR A 192 -12.70 -3.17 -16.33
C TYR A 192 -13.98 -3.55 -17.08
N THR A 193 -14.91 -2.60 -17.12
CA THR A 193 -16.05 -2.63 -18.02
C THR A 193 -15.64 -2.27 -19.45
N GLU A 194 -16.56 -2.38 -20.40
CA GLU A 194 -16.33 -1.94 -21.79
C GLU A 194 -15.99 -0.44 -21.87
N ASP A 195 -16.49 0.37 -20.94
CA ASP A 195 -16.24 1.81 -20.84
C ASP A 195 -14.96 2.16 -20.06
N ASN A 196 -14.09 1.18 -19.78
CA ASN A 196 -12.85 1.33 -19.03
C ASN A 196 -13.02 1.76 -17.56
N HIS A 197 -14.18 1.58 -16.95
CA HIS A 197 -14.36 1.73 -15.51
C HIS A 197 -13.97 0.45 -14.77
N SER A 198 -13.26 0.59 -13.65
CA SER A 198 -12.97 -0.56 -12.79
C SER A 198 -14.26 -1.15 -12.22
N THR A 199 -14.31 -2.46 -12.04
CA THR A 199 -15.46 -3.15 -11.43
C THR A 199 -15.29 -3.41 -9.94
N GLY A 200 -14.26 -2.85 -9.33
CA GLY A 200 -13.96 -2.99 -7.92
C GLY A 200 -12.87 -2.05 -7.48
N ILE A 201 -12.49 -2.18 -6.23
CA ILE A 201 -11.55 -1.30 -5.55
C ILE A 201 -10.46 -2.14 -4.89
N TYR A 202 -9.20 -1.73 -5.02
CA TYR A 202 -8.12 -2.17 -4.16
C TYR A 202 -7.92 -1.19 -2.99
N ARG A 203 -7.66 -1.73 -1.81
CA ARG A 203 -7.03 -1.02 -0.70
C ARG A 203 -5.61 -1.53 -0.55
N MET A 204 -4.64 -0.64 -0.63
CA MET A 204 -3.22 -0.99 -0.54
C MET A 204 -2.42 0.06 0.23
N ASN A 205 -1.15 -0.23 0.52
CA ASN A 205 -0.20 0.76 1.06
C ASN A 205 0.76 1.26 -0.03
N PHE A 206 1.63 2.21 0.35
CA PHE A 206 2.63 2.78 -0.56
C PHE A 206 3.71 1.80 -1.02
N LEU A 207 3.94 0.69 -0.32
CA LEU A 207 4.81 -0.40 -0.81
C LEU A 207 4.15 -1.23 -1.92
N GLY A 208 2.86 -0.99 -2.22
CA GLY A 208 2.08 -1.75 -3.18
C GLY A 208 1.47 -3.04 -2.61
N LYS A 209 1.46 -3.23 -1.27
CA LYS A 209 0.77 -4.34 -0.63
C LYS A 209 -0.73 -4.14 -0.72
N VAL A 210 -1.44 -5.08 -1.32
CA VAL A 210 -2.90 -5.12 -1.35
C VAL A 210 -3.41 -5.72 -0.05
N TYR A 211 -4.30 -5.02 0.64
CA TYR A 211 -4.98 -5.49 1.85
C TYR A 211 -6.34 -6.11 1.55
N GLY A 212 -6.97 -5.74 0.45
CA GLY A 212 -8.24 -6.28 0.01
C GLY A 212 -8.62 -5.79 -1.38
N GLU A 213 -9.38 -6.62 -2.08
CA GLU A 213 -10.09 -6.30 -3.31
C GLU A 213 -11.59 -6.37 -3.03
N TYR A 214 -12.28 -5.26 -3.23
CA TYR A 214 -13.71 -5.14 -2.98
C TYR A 214 -14.43 -5.00 -4.31
N LEU A 215 -15.22 -6.00 -4.67
CA LEU A 215 -15.95 -5.97 -5.92
C LEU A 215 -17.24 -5.19 -5.75
N LEU A 216 -17.38 -4.21 -6.57
CA LEU A 216 -18.64 -3.52 -6.77
C LEU A 216 -19.38 -4.24 -7.89
N SER A 217 -20.69 -4.37 -7.78
CA SER A 217 -21.50 -5.11 -8.77
C SER A 217 -21.37 -4.60 -10.21
N ASP A 218 -20.88 -3.36 -10.35
CA ASP A 218 -20.83 -2.61 -11.60
C ASP A 218 -19.63 -1.65 -11.63
N ASP A 219 -19.77 -0.52 -12.34
CA ASP A 219 -18.72 0.47 -12.54
C ASP A 219 -18.32 1.16 -11.24
N TYR A 220 -17.01 1.31 -11.04
CA TYR A 220 -16.43 2.22 -10.06
C TYR A 220 -15.97 3.50 -10.76
N TYR A 221 -16.51 4.64 -10.37
CA TYR A 221 -16.30 5.93 -11.04
C TYR A 221 -15.08 6.70 -10.53
N GLY A 222 -14.19 6.08 -9.73
CA GLY A 222 -12.98 6.72 -9.26
C GLY A 222 -13.16 7.59 -8.02
N ASN A 223 -14.40 7.81 -7.56
CA ASN A 223 -14.69 8.63 -6.38
C ASN A 223 -14.90 7.78 -5.14
N SER A 224 -14.03 7.95 -4.17
CA SER A 224 -14.13 7.28 -2.88
C SER A 224 -13.53 8.14 -1.77
N ILE A 225 -13.90 7.83 -0.53
CA ILE A 225 -13.29 8.40 0.67
C ILE A 225 -13.12 7.31 1.73
N TYR A 226 -12.04 7.39 2.49
CA TYR A 226 -11.83 6.53 3.66
C TYR A 226 -12.15 7.33 4.92
N ALA A 227 -13.15 6.88 5.67
CA ALA A 227 -13.56 7.49 6.93
C ALA A 227 -14.03 6.42 7.93
N ASP A 228 -13.67 6.58 9.19
CA ASP A 228 -14.13 5.76 10.32
C ASP A 228 -13.96 4.22 10.09
N GLY A 229 -12.86 3.84 9.44
CA GLY A 229 -12.58 2.42 9.14
C GLY A 229 -13.31 1.87 7.92
N ASN A 230 -14.08 2.68 7.21
CA ASN A 230 -14.86 2.30 6.04
C ASN A 230 -14.39 3.03 4.78
N ILE A 231 -14.59 2.39 3.64
CA ILE A 231 -14.48 3.02 2.32
C ILE A 231 -15.89 3.35 1.84
N TYR A 232 -16.14 4.60 1.52
CA TYR A 232 -17.37 5.03 0.86
C TYR A 232 -17.04 5.31 -0.61
N ALA A 233 -17.82 4.77 -1.52
CA ALA A 233 -17.51 4.87 -2.95
C ALA A 233 -18.75 5.04 -3.81
N LEU A 234 -18.54 5.70 -4.95
CA LEU A 234 -19.54 5.85 -6.00
C LEU A 234 -19.37 4.74 -7.04
N SER A 235 -20.45 4.00 -7.26
CA SER A 235 -20.67 3.10 -8.38
C SER A 235 -22.07 3.39 -8.95
N LYS A 236 -22.78 2.44 -9.56
CA LYS A 236 -24.24 2.58 -9.79
C LYS A 236 -25.02 2.85 -8.50
N ASN A 237 -24.43 2.45 -7.38
CA ASN A 237 -24.93 2.74 -6.06
C ASN A 237 -23.89 3.54 -5.27
N ILE A 238 -24.36 4.20 -4.23
CA ILE A 238 -23.51 4.72 -3.16
C ILE A 238 -23.27 3.56 -2.20
N VAL A 239 -22.03 3.15 -2.04
CA VAL A 239 -21.70 1.98 -1.23
C VAL A 239 -20.78 2.34 -0.06
N MET A 240 -20.95 1.62 1.03
CA MET A 240 -20.02 1.58 2.15
C MET A 240 -19.39 0.20 2.23
N ILE A 241 -18.08 0.15 2.35
CA ILE A 241 -17.30 -1.07 2.49
C ILE A 241 -16.63 -1.03 3.86
N ASP A 242 -16.97 -1.96 4.73
CA ASP A 242 -16.22 -2.18 5.96
C ASP A 242 -14.84 -2.72 5.59
N SER A 243 -13.80 -1.95 5.86
CA SER A 243 -12.45 -2.29 5.41
C SER A 243 -11.80 -3.44 6.19
N GLN A 244 -12.39 -3.88 7.30
CA GLN A 244 -11.93 -5.02 8.09
C GLN A 244 -12.59 -6.32 7.65
N THR A 245 -13.89 -6.28 7.41
CA THR A 245 -14.66 -7.48 7.07
C THR A 245 -14.86 -7.66 5.57
N GLY A 246 -14.67 -6.61 4.77
CA GLY A 246 -14.97 -6.59 3.35
C GLY A 246 -16.47 -6.53 3.04
N THR A 247 -17.32 -6.35 4.06
CA THR A 247 -18.78 -6.29 3.86
C THR A 247 -19.16 -5.02 3.12
N ILE A 248 -19.92 -5.18 2.03
CA ILE A 248 -20.41 -4.07 1.20
C ILE A 248 -21.89 -3.82 1.52
N SER A 249 -22.20 -2.60 1.91
CA SER A 249 -23.55 -2.12 2.19
C SER A 249 -23.96 -1.10 1.14
N ASN A 250 -25.17 -1.27 0.57
CA ASN A 250 -25.75 -0.29 -0.33
C ASN A 250 -26.45 0.80 0.49
N LEU A 251 -26.02 2.05 0.31
CA LEU A 251 -26.59 3.22 0.98
C LEU A 251 -27.65 3.95 0.16
N GLY A 252 -27.71 3.69 -1.15
CA GLY A 252 -28.65 4.30 -2.06
C GLY A 252 -28.21 4.23 -3.50
N LYS A 253 -29.09 4.64 -4.42
CA LYS A 253 -28.79 4.73 -5.84
C LYS A 253 -27.90 5.96 -6.10
N ASN A 254 -26.94 5.82 -7.00
CA ASN A 254 -26.20 6.95 -7.53
C ASN A 254 -26.97 7.60 -8.69
N ASP A 255 -27.49 8.79 -8.47
CA ASP A 255 -28.22 9.57 -9.46
C ASP A 255 -27.29 10.58 -10.21
N ASN A 256 -26.13 10.07 -10.70
CA ASN A 256 -25.09 10.82 -11.40
C ASN A 256 -24.26 11.76 -10.49
N TYR A 257 -24.12 11.42 -9.23
CA TYR A 257 -23.20 12.10 -8.33
C TYR A 257 -21.74 11.85 -8.78
N SER A 258 -20.93 12.89 -8.73
CA SER A 258 -19.50 12.86 -9.06
C SER A 258 -18.59 13.09 -7.86
N TYR A 259 -19.17 13.26 -6.66
CA TYR A 259 -18.47 13.59 -5.45
C TYR A 259 -19.07 12.83 -4.26
N ILE A 260 -18.20 12.34 -3.38
CA ILE A 260 -18.58 11.72 -2.11
C ILE A 260 -17.70 12.21 -0.97
N ASN A 261 -18.29 12.52 0.17
CA ASN A 261 -17.59 12.85 1.39
C ASN A 261 -18.32 12.30 2.61
N VAL A 262 -17.64 12.28 3.77
CA VAL A 262 -18.23 11.91 5.06
C VAL A 262 -17.93 13.01 6.07
N ILE A 263 -18.96 13.64 6.61
CA ILE A 263 -18.85 14.72 7.59
C ILE A 263 -19.70 14.34 8.81
N ASN A 264 -19.07 14.22 9.97
CA ASN A 264 -19.73 13.83 11.22
C ASN A 264 -20.57 12.54 11.09
N GLY A 265 -20.04 11.53 10.38
CA GLY A 265 -20.72 10.26 10.15
C GLY A 265 -21.84 10.30 9.10
N ASN A 266 -22.13 11.45 8.49
CA ASN A 266 -23.11 11.59 7.42
C ASN A 266 -22.42 11.52 6.05
N VAL A 267 -22.95 10.69 5.16
CA VAL A 267 -22.49 10.61 3.75
C VAL A 267 -23.12 11.76 2.97
N ILE A 268 -22.28 12.52 2.29
CA ILE A 268 -22.66 13.65 1.44
C ILE A 268 -22.21 13.34 0.02
N VAL A 269 -23.11 13.49 -0.93
CA VAL A 269 -22.86 13.28 -2.37
C VAL A 269 -23.30 14.51 -3.15
N GLY A 270 -22.64 14.77 -4.28
CA GLY A 270 -22.95 15.90 -5.15
C GLY A 270 -22.48 15.73 -6.58
#